data_e6e35c8212801c2f1ac927a149bd3616
#
_entry.id   e6e35c8212801c2f1ac927a149bd3616
#
_cell.length_a   1.000
_cell.length_b   1.000
_cell.length_c   1.000
_cell.angle_alpha   90.00
_cell.angle_beta   90.00
_cell.angle_gamma   90.00
#
_symmetry.space_group_name_H-M   'P 1'
#
loop_
_entity.id
_entity.type
_entity.pdbx_description
1 polymer ?
#
loop_
_entity_poly.entity_id
_entity_poly.type
_entity_poly.pdbx_seq_one_letter_code
_entity_poly.pdbx_strand_id
1 'polypeptide(L)'
;MESNEFNKTMTAGNNGFLHLFINLALLALSIWIVVSFAKFDCMLDAEGEPTAWILLPILSGFLLLFAYILHLVGFIIVQPNESRVLTFFGEYSGTVKQNGFFWVNPFYSKEKMSLRAKNMDVEPIKVNDRNGNPIMIGLVLVWKIRDTYKACFEVDSDLRTTITQNQVNSTKSFDSFVRVQSDAALRKVAGLYAYDNMDRNDEEVTLRSGGEEINERLEAELRKHLEIAGIEVVEARINYLAYAAEIASVMLRRQQADAIISAREKIVEGAVSMVDLALKKLSEDKIVELDEERKATMVSNLLVVLCADESASPVINTGTLYQ
;
A
#
# COMPACT_ATOMS: atom_id res chain seq x y z
N MET A 1 17.70 15.13 0.08
CA MET A 1 16.97 16.26 0.69
C MET A 1 16.69 15.86 2.11
N GLU A 2 17.39 16.50 3.06
CA GLU A 2 17.17 16.28 4.49
C GLU A 2 15.72 16.62 4.79
N SER A 3 15.03 15.66 5.39
CA SER A 3 13.70 15.88 5.94
C SER A 3 13.83 17.00 6.99
N ASN A 4 13.37 18.20 6.66
CA ASN A 4 13.11 19.24 7.64
C ASN A 4 11.93 18.81 8.52
N GLU A 5 11.98 17.61 9.06
CA GLU A 5 11.22 17.29 10.24
C GLU A 5 11.76 18.18 11.34
N PHE A 6 11.18 19.33 11.50
CA PHE A 6 11.08 19.93 12.80
C PHE A 6 10.26 18.96 13.67
N ASN A 7 10.81 17.77 13.88
CA ASN A 7 10.40 16.87 14.94
C ASN A 7 10.76 17.56 16.27
N LYS A 8 10.06 18.65 16.56
CA LYS A 8 9.83 19.03 17.93
C LYS A 8 8.91 17.94 18.47
N THR A 9 9.48 16.75 18.65
CA THR A 9 8.88 15.77 19.56
C THR A 9 8.80 16.53 20.85
N MET A 10 7.66 17.14 21.11
CA MET A 10 7.37 17.60 22.45
C MET A 10 7.41 16.31 23.27
N THR A 11 8.51 16.10 23.97
CA THR A 11 8.49 15.26 25.14
C THR A 11 7.32 15.82 25.91
N ALA A 12 6.24 15.04 26.00
CA ALA A 12 5.06 15.43 26.75
C ALA A 12 5.52 15.56 28.21
N GLY A 13 6.07 16.72 28.52
CA GLY A 13 6.80 16.99 29.75
C GLY A 13 5.92 17.06 30.97
N ASN A 14 4.59 17.00 30.80
CA ASN A 14 3.67 17.11 31.91
C ASN A 14 2.80 15.86 32.02
N ASN A 15 3.09 15.07 33.04
CA ASN A 15 2.27 13.93 33.41
C ASN A 15 0.80 14.37 33.60
N GLY A 16 -0.10 13.87 32.77
CA GLY A 16 -1.52 14.21 32.85
C GLY A 16 -2.12 13.91 34.22
N PHE A 17 -1.61 12.90 34.93
CA PHE A 17 -2.03 12.59 36.32
C PHE A 17 -1.71 13.71 37.30
N LEU A 18 -0.53 14.35 37.21
CA LEU A 18 -0.19 15.50 38.03
C LEU A 18 -1.17 16.64 37.81
N HIS A 19 -1.46 16.96 36.55
CA HIS A 19 -2.40 18.02 36.21
C HIS A 19 -3.86 17.66 36.56
N LEU A 20 -4.20 16.37 36.63
CA LEU A 20 -5.49 15.92 37.14
C LEU A 20 -5.63 16.25 38.63
N PHE A 21 -4.58 15.98 39.43
CA PHE A 21 -4.59 16.38 40.86
C PHE A 21 -4.65 17.90 41.06
N ILE A 22 -3.90 18.66 40.24
CA ILE A 22 -3.97 20.15 40.27
C ILE A 22 -5.40 20.61 39.94
N ASN A 23 -6.03 19.98 38.95
CA ASN A 23 -7.38 20.32 38.53
C ASN A 23 -8.40 20.01 39.64
N LEU A 24 -8.27 18.88 40.30
CA LEU A 24 -9.13 18.49 41.43
C LEU A 24 -8.94 19.47 42.63
N ALA A 25 -7.68 19.90 42.89
CA ALA A 25 -7.39 20.89 43.92
C ALA A 25 -8.00 22.26 43.56
N LEU A 26 -7.94 22.69 42.29
CA LEU A 26 -8.57 23.95 41.85
C LEU A 26 -10.10 23.90 42.03
N LEU A 27 -10.73 22.76 41.69
CA LEU A 27 -12.16 22.56 41.91
C LEU A 27 -12.49 22.65 43.43
N ALA A 28 -11.77 21.90 44.26
CA ALA A 28 -11.99 21.91 45.71
C ALA A 28 -11.83 23.33 46.29
N LEU A 29 -10.80 24.05 45.83
CA LEU A 29 -10.51 25.43 46.27
C LEU A 29 -11.64 26.39 45.83
N SER A 30 -12.15 26.26 44.59
CA SER A 30 -13.23 27.11 44.11
C SER A 30 -14.52 26.88 44.91
N ILE A 31 -14.86 25.62 45.21
CA ILE A 31 -16.04 25.25 46.02
C ILE A 31 -15.83 25.77 47.46
N TRP A 32 -14.65 25.58 48.04
CA TRP A 32 -14.35 26.04 49.41
C TRP A 32 -14.51 27.56 49.56
N ILE A 33 -14.02 28.34 48.61
CA ILE A 33 -14.18 29.79 48.57
C ILE A 33 -15.67 30.16 48.55
N VAL A 34 -16.44 29.59 47.61
CA VAL A 34 -17.88 29.91 47.46
C VAL A 34 -18.63 29.54 48.74
N VAL A 35 -18.41 28.36 49.32
CA VAL A 35 -19.04 27.93 50.57
C VAL A 35 -18.66 28.76 51.77
N SER A 36 -17.36 29.12 51.88
CA SER A 36 -16.87 29.95 52.99
C SER A 36 -17.49 31.34 52.97
N PHE A 37 -17.70 31.90 51.77
CA PHE A 37 -18.37 33.23 51.65
C PHE A 37 -19.85 33.12 51.84
N ALA A 38 -20.52 32.07 51.39
CA ALA A 38 -21.95 31.83 51.66
C ALA A 38 -22.21 31.73 53.17
N LYS A 39 -21.26 31.23 53.95
CA LYS A 39 -21.37 31.22 55.42
C LYS A 39 -21.06 32.58 56.06
N PHE A 40 -20.17 33.37 55.45
CA PHE A 40 -19.79 34.71 55.93
C PHE A 40 -20.94 35.74 55.68
N ASP A 41 -21.70 35.58 54.61
CA ASP A 41 -22.90 36.38 54.29
C ASP A 41 -24.02 36.23 55.35
N CYS A 42 -24.02 35.13 56.12
CA CYS A 42 -24.88 34.91 57.26
C CYS A 42 -24.49 35.76 58.49
N MET A 43 -23.33 36.48 58.46
CA MET A 43 -22.85 37.42 59.45
C MET A 43 -22.97 38.89 58.96
N LEU A 44 -23.97 39.22 58.16
CA LEU A 44 -24.25 40.60 57.78
C LEU A 44 -24.60 41.43 59.00
N ASP A 45 -23.95 42.57 59.06
CA ASP A 45 -24.17 43.60 60.06
C ASP A 45 -25.62 44.10 60.06
N ALA A 46 -26.07 44.58 61.21
CA ALA A 46 -27.45 44.97 61.55
C ALA A 46 -28.03 46.10 60.67
N GLU A 47 -27.37 46.52 59.58
CA GLU A 47 -27.81 47.63 58.72
C GLU A 47 -28.14 47.23 57.28
N GLY A 48 -27.98 45.95 56.86
CA GLY A 48 -28.60 45.41 55.59
C GLY A 48 -28.04 45.95 54.27
N GLU A 49 -26.94 46.71 54.26
CA GLU A 49 -26.32 47.21 53.03
C GLU A 49 -25.27 46.20 52.49
N PRO A 50 -25.38 45.76 51.23
CA PRO A 50 -24.37 44.89 50.63
C PRO A 50 -23.11 45.68 50.40
N THR A 51 -22.15 45.52 51.30
CA THR A 51 -20.83 46.15 51.15
C THR A 51 -20.16 45.61 49.88
N ALA A 52 -19.58 46.48 49.03
CA ALA A 52 -18.91 46.18 47.77
C ALA A 52 -17.84 45.08 47.88
N TRP A 53 -17.40 44.72 49.08
CA TRP A 53 -16.48 43.66 49.42
C TRP A 53 -17.03 42.26 49.18
N ILE A 54 -18.34 42.07 49.12
CA ILE A 54 -19.00 40.79 48.87
C ILE A 54 -18.82 40.35 47.41
N LEU A 55 -18.70 41.30 46.47
CA LEU A 55 -18.48 40.98 45.04
C LEU A 55 -17.11 40.40 44.75
N LEU A 56 -16.06 40.72 45.53
CA LEU A 56 -14.70 40.28 45.31
C LEU A 56 -14.54 38.74 45.42
N PRO A 57 -15.05 38.04 46.44
CA PRO A 57 -14.96 36.60 46.56
C PRO A 57 -15.84 35.85 45.57
N ILE A 58 -17.01 36.38 45.23
CA ILE A 58 -17.86 35.79 44.20
C ILE A 58 -17.13 35.85 42.84
N LEU A 59 -16.54 37.01 42.53
CA LEU A 59 -15.76 37.17 41.29
C LEU A 59 -14.51 36.26 41.28
N SER A 60 -13.81 36.10 42.43
CA SER A 60 -12.65 35.22 42.55
C SER A 60 -13.02 33.73 42.38
N GLY A 61 -14.16 33.30 42.95
CA GLY A 61 -14.70 31.95 42.79
C GLY A 61 -15.05 31.65 41.33
N PHE A 62 -15.68 32.64 40.68
CA PHE A 62 -16.00 32.51 39.25
C PHE A 62 -14.75 32.46 38.36
N LEU A 63 -13.72 33.26 38.65
CA LEU A 63 -12.44 33.25 37.96
C LEU A 63 -11.72 31.89 38.10
N LEU A 64 -11.73 31.32 39.31
CA LEU A 64 -11.15 30.00 39.57
C LEU A 64 -11.92 28.86 38.85
N LEU A 65 -13.23 28.95 38.80
CA LEU A 65 -14.07 28.01 38.05
C LEU A 65 -13.77 28.11 36.54
N PHE A 66 -13.61 29.31 36.03
CA PHE A 66 -13.22 29.52 34.64
C PHE A 66 -11.83 28.96 34.36
N ALA A 67 -10.85 29.20 35.23
CA ALA A 67 -9.50 28.64 35.14
C ALA A 67 -9.54 27.10 35.18
N TYR A 68 -10.41 26.49 36.01
CA TYR A 68 -10.64 25.06 36.08
C TYR A 68 -11.14 24.52 34.76
N ILE A 69 -12.17 25.12 34.17
CA ILE A 69 -12.74 24.69 32.89
C ILE A 69 -11.69 24.79 31.77
N LEU A 70 -10.94 25.91 31.76
CA LEU A 70 -9.89 26.11 30.77
C LEU A 70 -8.79 25.08 30.91
N HIS A 71 -8.40 24.72 32.13
CA HIS A 71 -7.40 23.69 32.40
C HIS A 71 -7.86 22.28 31.95
N LEU A 72 -9.18 21.98 32.05
CA LEU A 72 -9.74 20.72 31.58
C LEU A 72 -9.55 20.51 30.07
N VAL A 73 -9.59 21.56 29.27
CA VAL A 73 -9.41 21.49 27.82
C VAL A 73 -7.98 21.04 27.46
N GLY A 74 -7.02 21.19 28.36
CA GLY A 74 -5.62 20.82 28.14
C GLY A 74 -5.35 19.32 28.09
N PHE A 75 -6.22 18.44 28.56
CA PHE A 75 -5.96 17.02 28.61
C PHE A 75 -6.03 16.35 27.23
N ILE A 76 -5.04 15.47 26.99
CA ILE A 76 -4.98 14.61 25.80
C ILE A 76 -4.65 13.17 26.18
N ILE A 77 -5.28 12.25 25.44
CA ILE A 77 -4.95 10.83 25.50
C ILE A 77 -4.39 10.44 24.14
N VAL A 78 -3.21 9.82 24.14
CA VAL A 78 -2.54 9.31 22.95
C VAL A 78 -2.47 7.79 23.06
N GLN A 79 -3.10 7.09 22.12
CA GLN A 79 -3.09 5.63 22.06
C GLN A 79 -1.82 5.12 21.37
N PRO A 80 -1.43 3.84 21.55
CA PRO A 80 -0.34 3.24 20.80
C PRO A 80 -0.58 3.34 19.28
N ASN A 81 0.47 3.71 18.53
CA ASN A 81 0.41 3.97 17.09
C ASN A 81 -0.59 5.08 16.68
N GLU A 82 -0.75 6.06 17.54
CA GLU A 82 -1.42 7.32 17.25
C GLU A 82 -0.49 8.49 17.56
N SER A 83 -0.73 9.60 16.91
CA SER A 83 -0.06 10.86 17.19
C SER A 83 -1.06 11.99 17.33
N ARG A 84 -0.65 13.06 18.04
CA ARG A 84 -1.37 14.31 18.13
C ARG A 84 -0.50 15.41 17.56
N VAL A 85 -0.95 16.00 16.48
CA VAL A 85 -0.33 17.21 15.91
C VAL A 85 -0.90 18.43 16.65
N LEU A 86 0.00 19.25 17.18
CA LEU A 86 -0.34 20.45 17.97
C LEU A 86 -0.02 21.70 17.17
N THR A 87 -1.04 22.54 16.98
CA THR A 87 -0.89 23.85 16.35
C THR A 87 -1.32 24.96 17.32
N PHE A 88 -0.57 26.06 17.33
CA PHE A 88 -0.84 27.22 18.14
C PHE A 88 -1.17 28.41 17.24
N PHE A 89 -2.43 28.84 17.22
CA PHE A 89 -2.93 29.91 16.35
C PHE A 89 -2.49 29.79 14.89
N GLY A 90 -2.43 28.53 14.37
CA GLY A 90 -2.03 28.27 12.98
C GLY A 90 -0.54 27.92 12.79
N GLU A 91 0.31 28.15 13.80
CA GLU A 91 1.72 27.75 13.76
C GLU A 91 1.90 26.32 14.28
N TYR A 92 2.69 25.51 13.58
CA TYR A 92 3.04 24.17 14.03
C TYR A 92 3.93 24.21 15.27
N SER A 93 3.44 23.70 16.39
CA SER A 93 4.16 23.69 17.67
C SER A 93 4.92 22.40 17.93
N GLY A 94 4.42 21.27 17.38
CA GLY A 94 5.05 19.97 17.53
C GLY A 94 4.06 18.81 17.43
N THR A 95 4.58 17.58 17.45
CA THR A 95 3.79 16.35 17.43
C THR A 95 4.10 15.47 18.63
N VAL A 96 3.07 15.02 19.32
CA VAL A 96 3.18 14.05 20.43
C VAL A 96 2.96 12.65 19.85
N LYS A 97 4.04 11.84 19.82
CA LYS A 97 4.02 10.43 19.36
C LYS A 97 4.05 9.43 20.54
N GLN A 98 4.37 9.89 21.75
CA GLN A 98 4.39 9.03 22.93
C GLN A 98 2.97 8.69 23.36
N ASN A 99 2.72 7.42 23.60
CA ASN A 99 1.45 6.94 24.16
C ASN A 99 1.36 7.26 25.65
N GLY A 100 0.17 7.65 26.07
CA GLY A 100 -0.08 7.98 27.48
C GLY A 100 -1.13 9.05 27.65
N PHE A 101 -1.25 9.49 28.91
CA PHE A 101 -2.12 10.58 29.32
C PHE A 101 -1.29 11.81 29.67
N PHE A 102 -1.49 12.89 28.91
CA PHE A 102 -0.70 14.09 28.98
C PHE A 102 -1.58 15.34 29.12
N TRP A 103 -0.97 16.39 29.62
CA TRP A 103 -1.56 17.71 29.62
C TRP A 103 -0.74 18.66 28.74
N VAL A 104 -1.40 19.36 27.85
CA VAL A 104 -0.82 20.37 26.96
C VAL A 104 -1.59 21.69 27.09
N ASN A 105 -1.01 22.76 26.61
CA ASN A 105 -1.64 24.07 26.64
C ASN A 105 -3.06 24.00 26.03
N PRO A 106 -4.10 24.45 26.72
CA PRO A 106 -5.49 24.44 26.28
C PRO A 106 -5.73 25.16 24.95
N PHE A 107 -4.90 26.14 24.61
CA PHE A 107 -5.02 26.90 23.36
C PHE A 107 -4.46 26.18 22.13
N TYR A 108 -3.84 25.02 22.29
CA TYR A 108 -3.43 24.22 21.15
C TYR A 108 -4.64 23.57 20.47
N SER A 109 -4.72 23.71 19.14
CA SER A 109 -5.52 22.80 18.31
C SER A 109 -4.85 21.45 18.28
N LYS A 110 -5.63 20.37 18.40
CA LYS A 110 -5.15 19.00 18.62
C LYS A 110 -5.72 18.11 17.53
N GLU A 111 -4.94 17.82 16.49
CA GLU A 111 -5.35 16.95 15.41
C GLU A 111 -4.87 15.51 15.65
N LYS A 112 -5.80 14.55 15.59
CA LYS A 112 -5.52 13.14 15.78
C LYS A 112 -5.12 12.50 14.47
N MET A 113 -3.99 11.78 14.47
CA MET A 113 -3.49 11.08 13.29
C MET A 113 -3.10 9.64 13.63
N SER A 114 -3.53 8.67 12.81
CA SER A 114 -3.19 7.27 12.98
C SER A 114 -1.89 6.94 12.26
N LEU A 115 -0.96 6.31 12.96
CA LEU A 115 0.32 5.81 12.43
C LEU A 115 0.28 4.31 12.10
N ARG A 116 -0.90 3.69 12.22
CA ARG A 116 -1.09 2.26 11.93
C ARG A 116 -0.96 2.01 10.45
N ALA A 117 -0.38 0.87 10.08
CA ALA A 117 -0.38 0.43 8.70
C ALA A 117 -1.82 0.18 8.22
N LYS A 118 -2.09 0.64 7.00
CA LYS A 118 -3.36 0.46 6.31
C LYS A 118 -3.14 -0.39 5.08
N ASN A 119 -4.08 -1.26 4.80
CA ASN A 119 -4.13 -2.04 3.58
C ASN A 119 -5.16 -1.40 2.64
N MET A 120 -4.77 -1.21 1.38
CA MET A 120 -5.62 -0.69 0.32
C MET A 120 -5.57 -1.65 -0.86
N ASP A 121 -6.73 -2.08 -1.31
CA ASP A 121 -6.91 -2.80 -2.56
C ASP A 121 -7.35 -1.79 -3.63
N VAL A 122 -6.51 -1.60 -4.63
CA VAL A 122 -6.77 -0.68 -5.74
C VAL A 122 -7.43 -1.47 -6.87
N GLU A 123 -8.64 -1.04 -7.23
CA GLU A 123 -9.41 -1.66 -8.31
C GLU A 123 -8.60 -1.67 -9.61
N PRO A 124 -8.71 -2.76 -10.41
CA PRO A 124 -8.00 -2.86 -11.66
C PRO A 124 -8.31 -1.72 -12.62
N ILE A 125 -7.26 -1.06 -13.09
CA ILE A 125 -7.34 0.02 -14.08
C ILE A 125 -6.88 -0.46 -15.44
N LYS A 126 -7.48 0.10 -16.50
CA LYS A 126 -7.08 -0.14 -17.87
C LYS A 126 -5.86 0.72 -18.21
N VAL A 127 -4.78 0.08 -18.63
CA VAL A 127 -3.52 0.72 -19.05
C VAL A 127 -2.98 0.01 -20.28
N ASN A 128 -2.03 0.62 -20.98
CA ASN A 128 -1.31 -0.04 -22.06
C ASN A 128 0.04 -0.54 -21.56
N ASP A 129 0.42 -1.75 -21.98
CA ASP A 129 1.75 -2.29 -21.79
C ASP A 129 2.77 -1.60 -22.72
N ARG A 130 4.06 -2.00 -22.63
CA ARG A 130 5.14 -1.47 -23.50
C ARG A 130 4.83 -1.67 -24.98
N ASN A 131 4.12 -2.72 -25.36
CA ASN A 131 3.78 -3.05 -26.75
C ASN A 131 2.49 -2.36 -27.21
N GLY A 132 1.84 -1.55 -26.36
CA GLY A 132 0.60 -0.87 -26.65
C GLY A 132 -0.65 -1.72 -26.48
N ASN A 133 -0.54 -2.95 -25.93
CA ASN A 133 -1.70 -3.78 -25.65
C ASN A 133 -2.46 -3.27 -24.43
N PRO A 134 -3.79 -3.12 -24.51
CA PRO A 134 -4.60 -2.75 -23.35
C PRO A 134 -4.69 -3.92 -22.35
N ILE A 135 -4.27 -3.65 -21.12
CA ILE A 135 -4.30 -4.61 -20.01
C ILE A 135 -5.07 -4.01 -18.83
N MET A 136 -5.61 -4.87 -18.00
CA MET A 136 -6.20 -4.55 -16.72
C MET A 136 -5.20 -4.93 -15.63
N ILE A 137 -4.80 -3.96 -14.81
CA ILE A 137 -3.82 -4.16 -13.73
C ILE A 137 -4.35 -3.56 -12.44
N GLY A 138 -4.28 -4.32 -11.35
CA GLY A 138 -4.62 -3.89 -10.00
C GLY A 138 -3.46 -4.12 -9.05
N LEU A 139 -3.48 -3.45 -7.90
CA LEU A 139 -2.46 -3.61 -6.88
C LEU A 139 -3.07 -3.63 -5.47
N VAL A 140 -2.39 -4.32 -4.57
CA VAL A 140 -2.55 -4.20 -3.12
C VAL A 140 -1.38 -3.40 -2.58
N LEU A 141 -1.70 -2.40 -1.78
CA LEU A 141 -0.74 -1.48 -1.18
C LEU A 141 -0.90 -1.45 0.33
N VAL A 142 0.19 -1.70 1.05
CA VAL A 142 0.29 -1.48 2.50
C VAL A 142 1.11 -0.23 2.74
N TRP A 143 0.51 0.74 3.42
CA TRP A 143 1.11 2.03 3.68
C TRP A 143 0.82 2.53 5.09
N LYS A 144 1.67 3.44 5.60
CA LYS A 144 1.49 4.11 6.89
C LYS A 144 2.00 5.55 6.83
N ILE A 145 1.51 6.39 7.72
CA ILE A 145 2.03 7.75 7.87
C ILE A 145 3.33 7.68 8.68
N ARG A 146 4.42 8.21 8.12
CA ARG A 146 5.72 8.33 8.76
C ARG A 146 5.96 9.75 9.26
N ASP A 147 5.71 10.72 8.39
CA ASP A 147 5.87 12.14 8.67
C ASP A 147 4.51 12.81 8.84
N THR A 148 4.19 13.13 10.10
CA THR A 148 2.91 13.73 10.47
C THR A 148 2.81 15.20 10.07
N TYR A 149 3.95 15.91 9.95
CA TYR A 149 3.96 17.30 9.52
C TYR A 149 3.57 17.39 8.04
N LYS A 150 4.28 16.63 7.18
CA LYS A 150 3.97 16.59 5.74
C LYS A 150 2.55 16.15 5.48
N ALA A 151 2.12 15.10 6.17
CA ALA A 151 0.75 14.59 6.03
C ALA A 151 -0.32 15.61 6.43
N CYS A 152 -0.05 16.48 7.41
CA CYS A 152 -1.01 17.46 7.89
C CYS A 152 -1.03 18.76 7.07
N PHE A 153 0.14 19.20 6.55
CA PHE A 153 0.30 20.55 6.02
C PHE A 153 0.74 20.65 4.56
N GLU A 154 1.38 19.61 3.99
CA GLU A 154 1.88 19.65 2.61
C GLU A 154 0.89 19.08 1.59
N VAL A 155 -0.04 18.24 2.01
CA VAL A 155 -1.08 17.70 1.15
C VAL A 155 -2.41 18.37 1.47
N ASP A 156 -2.93 19.10 0.51
CA ASP A 156 -4.28 19.64 0.60
C ASP A 156 -5.29 18.49 0.45
N SER A 157 -5.87 18.12 1.58
CA SER A 157 -7.01 17.25 1.56
C SER A 157 -8.24 18.15 1.39
N ASP A 158 -8.84 18.16 0.23
CA ASP A 158 -10.10 18.87 -0.10
C ASP A 158 -11.26 18.63 0.89
N LEU A 159 -11.02 17.91 1.95
CA LEU A 159 -11.95 17.50 2.99
C LEU A 159 -11.95 18.38 4.24
N ARG A 160 -11.18 19.48 4.27
CA ARG A 160 -11.36 20.52 5.29
C ARG A 160 -12.74 21.22 5.19
N THR A 161 -13.40 21.09 4.05
CA THR A 161 -14.71 21.74 3.81
C THR A 161 -15.90 21.05 4.45
N THR A 162 -15.73 19.84 5.02
CA THR A 162 -16.83 19.16 5.73
C THR A 162 -16.49 19.00 7.22
N ILE A 163 -16.13 20.12 7.86
CA ILE A 163 -15.87 20.21 9.31
C ILE A 163 -17.16 20.13 10.15
N THR A 164 -18.22 19.58 9.62
CA THR A 164 -19.40 19.34 10.43
C THR A 164 -19.72 17.85 10.42
N GLN A 165 -19.28 17.18 11.46
CA GLN A 165 -19.57 15.79 11.86
C GLN A 165 -18.49 14.74 11.57
N ASN A 166 -17.85 14.34 12.69
CA ASN A 166 -17.14 13.09 12.95
C ASN A 166 -15.75 12.86 12.32
N GLN A 167 -14.79 12.60 13.19
CA GLN A 167 -13.38 12.19 13.02
C GLN A 167 -13.07 11.07 12.01
N VAL A 168 -14.07 10.62 11.26
CA VAL A 168 -13.98 9.54 10.25
C VAL A 168 -13.49 10.05 8.90
N ASN A 169 -13.49 11.37 8.66
CA ASN A 169 -13.31 11.93 7.30
C ASN A 169 -11.87 12.22 6.91
N SER A 170 -10.96 12.47 7.86
CA SER A 170 -9.54 12.69 7.54
C SER A 170 -8.87 11.43 6.95
N THR A 171 -9.30 10.26 7.37
CA THR A 171 -8.78 8.97 6.87
C THR A 171 -9.15 8.72 5.41
N LYS A 172 -10.37 9.08 5.00
CA LYS A 172 -10.85 8.90 3.61
C LYS A 172 -10.12 9.78 2.60
N SER A 173 -9.60 10.92 3.05
CA SER A 173 -8.83 11.84 2.22
C SER A 173 -7.49 11.28 1.80
N PHE A 174 -6.73 10.73 2.74
CA PHE A 174 -5.45 10.09 2.43
C PHE A 174 -5.66 8.86 1.53
N ASP A 175 -6.72 8.10 1.75
CA ASP A 175 -7.04 6.92 0.94
C ASP A 175 -7.30 7.33 -0.52
N SER A 176 -8.00 8.46 -0.76
CA SER A 176 -8.20 8.99 -2.10
C SER A 176 -6.91 9.46 -2.75
N PHE A 177 -6.07 10.22 -2.01
CA PHE A 177 -4.77 10.68 -2.51
C PHE A 177 -3.87 9.49 -2.88
N VAL A 178 -3.76 8.51 -1.99
CA VAL A 178 -2.95 7.30 -2.21
C VAL A 178 -3.46 6.55 -3.43
N ARG A 179 -4.77 6.41 -3.61
CA ARG A 179 -5.37 5.76 -4.78
C ARG A 179 -4.97 6.44 -6.09
N VAL A 180 -5.11 7.76 -6.18
CA VAL A 180 -4.76 8.52 -7.39
C VAL A 180 -3.27 8.39 -7.72
N GLN A 181 -2.40 8.46 -6.70
CA GLN A 181 -0.95 8.29 -6.90
C GLN A 181 -0.60 6.85 -7.28
N SER A 182 -1.34 5.88 -6.75
CA SER A 182 -1.17 4.47 -7.11
C SER A 182 -1.55 4.20 -8.55
N ASP A 183 -2.63 4.78 -9.04
CA ASP A 183 -3.04 4.68 -10.45
C ASP A 183 -1.97 5.27 -11.39
N ALA A 184 -1.39 6.41 -11.01
CA ALA A 184 -0.32 7.04 -11.79
C ALA A 184 0.96 6.18 -11.83
N ALA A 185 1.36 5.61 -10.69
CA ALA A 185 2.52 4.72 -10.60
C ALA A 185 2.31 3.43 -11.40
N LEU A 186 1.11 2.82 -11.30
CA LEU A 186 0.75 1.63 -12.09
C LEU A 186 0.84 1.88 -13.59
N ARG A 187 0.27 3.00 -14.10
CA ARG A 187 0.37 3.35 -15.51
C ARG A 187 1.80 3.49 -15.97
N LYS A 188 2.64 4.10 -15.16
CA LYS A 188 4.05 4.31 -15.49
C LYS A 188 4.82 2.99 -15.54
N VAL A 189 4.64 2.14 -14.52
CA VAL A 189 5.34 0.85 -14.44
C VAL A 189 4.84 -0.11 -15.54
N ALA A 190 3.52 -0.20 -15.74
CA ALA A 190 2.94 -1.03 -16.81
C ALA A 190 3.45 -0.65 -18.19
N GLY A 191 3.65 0.64 -18.48
CA GLY A 191 4.18 1.10 -19.77
C GLY A 191 5.68 0.78 -19.98
N LEU A 192 6.42 0.36 -18.95
CA LEU A 192 7.83 -0.02 -19.08
C LEU A 192 8.04 -1.48 -19.47
N TYR A 193 7.09 -2.34 -19.17
CA TYR A 193 7.19 -3.79 -19.36
C TYR A 193 6.13 -4.31 -20.32
N ALA A 194 6.49 -5.32 -21.13
CA ALA A 194 5.50 -6.08 -21.90
C ALA A 194 4.69 -6.99 -20.98
N TYR A 195 3.45 -7.29 -21.35
CA TYR A 195 2.61 -8.24 -20.60
C TYR A 195 3.24 -9.64 -20.55
N ASP A 196 3.66 -10.16 -21.74
CA ASP A 196 4.37 -11.43 -21.89
C ASP A 196 5.43 -11.33 -23.00
N ASN A 197 6.35 -12.31 -23.04
CA ASN A 197 7.37 -12.40 -24.09
C ASN A 197 6.75 -12.94 -25.38
N MET A 198 6.53 -12.05 -26.32
CA MET A 198 6.01 -12.40 -27.65
C MET A 198 7.12 -12.87 -28.62
N ASP A 199 8.37 -12.47 -28.38
CA ASP A 199 9.51 -12.65 -29.29
C ASP A 199 10.56 -13.63 -28.74
N ARG A 200 10.17 -14.75 -28.10
CA ARG A 200 11.07 -15.84 -27.68
C ARG A 200 12.41 -15.45 -27.03
N ASN A 201 12.64 -14.18 -26.69
CA ASN A 201 13.77 -13.77 -25.89
C ASN A 201 13.43 -14.06 -24.42
N ASP A 202 13.76 -15.26 -23.95
CA ASP A 202 13.51 -15.74 -22.57
C ASP A 202 14.19 -14.90 -21.49
N GLU A 203 15.04 -13.95 -21.86
CA GLU A 203 15.79 -13.11 -20.92
C GLU A 203 15.07 -11.81 -20.55
N GLU A 204 14.01 -11.42 -21.23
CA GLU A 204 13.34 -10.15 -20.96
C GLU A 204 12.26 -10.29 -19.87
N VAL A 205 12.39 -9.48 -18.82
CA VAL A 205 11.42 -9.42 -17.71
C VAL A 205 10.08 -8.88 -18.22
N THR A 206 9.01 -9.61 -17.99
CA THR A 206 7.64 -9.24 -18.37
C THR A 206 6.76 -9.08 -17.13
N LEU A 207 5.62 -8.39 -17.28
CA LEU A 207 4.65 -8.23 -16.18
C LEU A 207 4.18 -9.59 -15.62
N ARG A 208 4.20 -10.62 -16.43
CA ARG A 208 3.78 -11.97 -16.05
C ARG A 208 4.89 -12.78 -15.37
N SER A 209 6.14 -12.65 -15.80
CA SER A 209 7.28 -13.46 -15.32
C SER A 209 8.10 -12.77 -14.22
N GLY A 210 8.19 -11.44 -14.21
CA GLY A 210 9.10 -10.67 -13.37
C GLY A 210 8.49 -10.19 -12.05
N GLY A 211 7.65 -10.99 -11.39
CA GLY A 211 6.82 -10.57 -10.27
C GLY A 211 7.55 -9.80 -9.17
N GLU A 212 8.74 -10.22 -8.74
CA GLU A 212 9.46 -9.57 -7.64
C GLU A 212 10.13 -8.27 -8.08
N GLU A 213 10.85 -8.28 -9.21
CA GLU A 213 11.51 -7.09 -9.76
C GLU A 213 10.51 -5.96 -10.08
N ILE A 214 9.35 -6.34 -10.62
CA ILE A 214 8.30 -5.38 -10.96
C ILE A 214 7.67 -4.79 -9.69
N ASN A 215 7.45 -5.60 -8.66
CA ASN A 215 6.95 -5.13 -7.38
C ASN A 215 7.95 -4.16 -6.72
N GLU A 216 9.24 -4.46 -6.73
CA GLU A 216 10.29 -3.54 -6.24
C GLU A 216 10.30 -2.22 -7.00
N ARG A 217 10.16 -2.28 -8.33
CA ARG A 217 10.06 -1.09 -9.17
C ARG A 217 8.82 -0.27 -8.88
N LEU A 218 7.69 -0.94 -8.68
CA LEU A 218 6.42 -0.32 -8.31
C LEU A 218 6.52 0.35 -6.94
N GLU A 219 7.09 -0.33 -5.95
CA GLU A 219 7.34 0.24 -4.62
C GLU A 219 8.23 1.48 -4.69
N ALA A 220 9.31 1.44 -5.46
CA ALA A 220 10.22 2.57 -5.62
C ALA A 220 9.51 3.79 -6.24
N GLU A 221 8.66 3.57 -7.24
CA GLU A 221 7.89 4.63 -7.86
C GLU A 221 6.82 5.18 -6.91
N LEU A 222 6.10 4.30 -6.19
CA LEU A 222 5.12 4.69 -5.18
C LEU A 222 5.75 5.47 -4.03
N ARG A 223 6.91 5.04 -3.52
CA ARG A 223 7.66 5.77 -2.48
C ARG A 223 7.95 7.20 -2.90
N LYS A 224 8.39 7.39 -4.15
CA LYS A 224 8.68 8.72 -4.70
C LYS A 224 7.43 9.62 -4.77
N HIS A 225 6.29 9.06 -5.17
CA HIS A 225 5.05 9.82 -5.28
C HIS A 225 4.42 10.12 -3.91
N LEU A 226 4.54 9.20 -2.95
CA LEU A 226 3.90 9.31 -1.64
C LEU A 226 4.76 9.99 -0.57
N GLU A 227 6.08 10.17 -0.84
CA GLU A 227 7.01 10.87 0.07
C GLU A 227 6.59 12.33 0.32
N ILE A 228 5.99 12.98 -0.67
CA ILE A 228 5.49 14.36 -0.55
C ILE A 228 4.44 14.45 0.56
N ALA A 229 3.60 13.43 0.69
CA ALA A 229 2.57 13.35 1.73
C ALA A 229 3.07 12.79 3.07
N GLY A 230 4.38 12.53 3.22
CA GLY A 230 4.92 11.90 4.42
C GLY A 230 4.44 10.46 4.64
N ILE A 231 4.03 9.77 3.57
CA ILE A 231 3.54 8.39 3.58
C ILE A 231 4.69 7.44 3.25
N GLU A 232 4.83 6.40 4.06
CA GLU A 232 5.78 5.30 3.83
C GLU A 232 5.04 4.11 3.22
N VAL A 233 5.53 3.63 2.08
CA VAL A 233 5.11 2.38 1.46
C VAL A 233 5.83 1.24 2.16
N VAL A 234 5.06 0.35 2.78
CA VAL A 234 5.56 -0.87 3.43
C VAL A 234 5.73 -1.98 2.40
N GLU A 235 4.70 -2.17 1.56
CA GLU A 235 4.64 -3.21 0.56
C GLU A 235 3.68 -2.80 -0.55
N ALA A 236 4.02 -3.10 -1.81
CA ALA A 236 3.13 -2.93 -2.95
C ALA A 236 3.27 -4.13 -3.89
N ARG A 237 2.15 -4.81 -4.18
CA ARG A 237 2.13 -5.99 -5.06
C ARG A 237 1.01 -5.91 -6.07
N ILE A 238 1.28 -6.36 -7.28
CA ILE A 238 0.25 -6.55 -8.29
C ILE A 238 -0.61 -7.73 -7.86
N ASN A 239 -1.91 -7.53 -7.69
CA ASN A 239 -2.89 -8.55 -7.31
C ASN A 239 -3.76 -8.99 -8.49
N TYR A 240 -3.85 -8.18 -9.54
CA TYR A 240 -4.64 -8.48 -10.72
C TYR A 240 -3.88 -8.08 -11.98
N LEU A 241 -3.80 -9.01 -12.93
CA LEU A 241 -3.17 -8.79 -14.22
C LEU A 241 -3.87 -9.64 -15.30
N ALA A 242 -4.49 -8.98 -16.26
CA ALA A 242 -5.18 -9.63 -17.37
C ALA A 242 -5.19 -8.74 -18.61
N TYR A 243 -5.34 -9.33 -19.79
CA TYR A 243 -5.67 -8.55 -20.97
C TYR A 243 -7.05 -7.90 -20.84
N ALA A 244 -7.21 -6.71 -21.38
CA ALA A 244 -8.52 -6.09 -21.47
C ALA A 244 -9.47 -6.94 -22.32
N ALA A 245 -10.76 -6.93 -21.96
CA ALA A 245 -11.77 -7.81 -22.56
C ALA A 245 -11.82 -7.71 -24.11
N GLU A 246 -11.51 -6.53 -24.65
CA GLU A 246 -11.56 -6.26 -26.08
C GLU A 246 -10.54 -7.09 -26.89
N ILE A 247 -9.38 -7.39 -26.30
CA ILE A 247 -8.30 -8.11 -27.00
C ILE A 247 -8.07 -9.53 -26.43
N ALA A 248 -8.68 -9.87 -25.30
CA ALA A 248 -8.42 -11.12 -24.60
C ALA A 248 -8.60 -12.35 -25.50
N SER A 249 -9.65 -12.41 -26.32
CA SER A 249 -9.92 -13.53 -27.23
C SER A 249 -8.89 -13.62 -28.36
N VAL A 250 -8.40 -12.50 -28.86
CA VAL A 250 -7.37 -12.46 -29.91
C VAL A 250 -6.03 -12.91 -29.35
N MET A 251 -5.67 -12.41 -28.17
CA MET A 251 -4.43 -12.79 -27.50
C MET A 251 -4.41 -14.25 -27.09
N LEU A 252 -5.54 -14.80 -26.64
CA LEU A 252 -5.65 -16.23 -26.36
C LEU A 252 -5.40 -17.10 -27.61
N ARG A 253 -5.97 -16.73 -28.77
CA ARG A 253 -5.70 -17.42 -30.03
C ARG A 253 -4.25 -17.36 -30.46
N ARG A 254 -3.61 -16.18 -30.25
CA ARG A 254 -2.18 -16.00 -30.52
C ARG A 254 -1.34 -16.92 -29.62
N GLN A 255 -1.59 -16.92 -28.32
CA GLN A 255 -0.91 -17.80 -27.36
C GLN A 255 -1.09 -19.30 -27.71
N GLN A 256 -2.28 -19.70 -28.16
CA GLN A 256 -2.54 -21.04 -28.62
C GLN A 256 -1.71 -21.38 -29.86
N ALA A 257 -1.64 -20.47 -30.84
CA ALA A 257 -0.82 -20.68 -32.04
C ALA A 257 0.68 -20.79 -31.71
N ASP A 258 1.19 -19.91 -30.86
CA ASP A 258 2.59 -19.94 -30.42
C ASP A 258 2.90 -21.24 -29.64
N ALA A 259 1.99 -21.68 -28.78
CA ALA A 259 2.13 -22.93 -28.04
C ALA A 259 2.16 -24.15 -28.97
N ILE A 260 1.32 -24.19 -30.03
CA ILE A 260 1.31 -25.27 -31.03
C ILE A 260 2.64 -25.28 -31.79
N ILE A 261 3.14 -24.11 -32.24
CA ILE A 261 4.41 -24.02 -32.96
C ILE A 261 5.56 -24.48 -32.05
N SER A 262 5.62 -24.01 -30.82
CA SER A 262 6.66 -24.40 -29.84
C SER A 262 6.60 -25.91 -29.52
N ALA A 263 5.40 -26.48 -29.39
CA ALA A 263 5.24 -27.91 -29.18
C ALA A 263 5.75 -28.72 -30.39
N ARG A 264 5.43 -28.28 -31.60
CA ARG A 264 5.92 -28.95 -32.83
C ARG A 264 7.43 -28.87 -33.00
N GLU A 265 8.04 -27.73 -32.69
CA GLU A 265 9.50 -27.59 -32.69
C GLU A 265 10.16 -28.59 -31.74
N LYS A 266 9.64 -28.72 -30.51
CA LYS A 266 10.16 -29.67 -29.52
C LYS A 266 9.96 -31.13 -29.96
N ILE A 267 8.86 -31.44 -30.62
CA ILE A 267 8.62 -32.78 -31.19
C ILE A 267 9.66 -33.08 -32.27
N VAL A 268 9.89 -32.15 -33.20
CA VAL A 268 10.90 -32.31 -34.26
C VAL A 268 12.31 -32.45 -33.69
N GLU A 269 12.70 -31.59 -32.75
CA GLU A 269 14.00 -31.64 -32.07
C GLU A 269 14.20 -32.98 -31.35
N GLY A 270 13.18 -33.44 -30.63
CA GLY A 270 13.17 -34.74 -29.97
C GLY A 270 13.26 -35.90 -30.95
N ALA A 271 12.52 -35.83 -32.06
CA ALA A 271 12.55 -36.87 -33.11
C ALA A 271 13.93 -36.95 -33.76
N VAL A 272 14.53 -35.81 -34.11
CA VAL A 272 15.91 -35.78 -34.69
C VAL A 272 16.93 -36.36 -33.70
N SER A 273 16.85 -35.99 -32.42
CA SER A 273 17.73 -36.52 -31.38
C SER A 273 17.57 -38.04 -31.20
N MET A 274 16.33 -38.56 -31.23
CA MET A 274 16.07 -40.00 -31.13
C MET A 274 16.58 -40.76 -32.35
N VAL A 275 16.43 -40.19 -33.54
CA VAL A 275 16.94 -40.81 -34.79
C VAL A 275 18.48 -40.86 -34.79
N ASP A 276 19.14 -39.77 -34.39
CA ASP A 276 20.61 -39.72 -34.27
C ASP A 276 21.13 -40.77 -33.27
N LEU A 277 20.47 -40.87 -32.11
CA LEU A 277 20.80 -41.85 -31.09
C LEU A 277 20.61 -43.27 -31.59
N ALA A 278 19.50 -43.56 -32.33
CA ALA A 278 19.23 -44.85 -32.90
C ALA A 278 20.29 -45.26 -33.94
N LEU A 279 20.67 -44.35 -34.85
CA LEU A 279 21.68 -44.60 -35.86
C LEU A 279 23.06 -44.83 -35.22
N LYS A 280 23.46 -44.10 -34.22
CA LYS A 280 24.70 -44.30 -33.47
C LYS A 280 24.74 -45.66 -32.81
N LYS A 281 23.70 -46.06 -32.10
CA LYS A 281 23.60 -47.38 -31.46
C LYS A 281 23.67 -48.53 -32.46
N LEU A 282 22.92 -48.45 -33.58
CA LEU A 282 22.97 -49.47 -34.62
C LEU A 282 24.36 -49.64 -35.25
N SER A 283 25.10 -48.54 -35.39
CA SER A 283 26.47 -48.56 -35.90
C SER A 283 27.47 -49.10 -34.87
N GLU A 284 27.37 -48.71 -33.60
CA GLU A 284 28.26 -49.15 -32.50
C GLU A 284 28.11 -50.64 -32.22
N ASP A 285 26.90 -51.16 -32.20
CA ASP A 285 26.56 -52.55 -31.91
C ASP A 285 26.74 -53.47 -33.17
N LYS A 286 27.13 -52.90 -34.32
CA LYS A 286 27.30 -53.61 -35.62
C LYS A 286 26.08 -54.47 -36.01
N ILE A 287 24.87 -54.03 -35.67
CA ILE A 287 23.65 -54.79 -35.94
C ILE A 287 23.31 -54.78 -37.42
N VAL A 288 23.58 -53.67 -38.12
CA VAL A 288 23.33 -53.52 -39.56
C VAL A 288 24.38 -52.60 -40.16
N GLU A 289 24.98 -53.01 -41.29
CA GLU A 289 25.79 -52.09 -42.10
C GLU A 289 24.85 -51.39 -43.09
N LEU A 290 24.60 -50.07 -42.81
CA LEU A 290 23.77 -49.25 -43.64
C LEU A 290 24.63 -48.35 -44.53
N ASP A 291 24.38 -48.40 -45.83
CA ASP A 291 24.93 -47.41 -46.76
C ASP A 291 24.19 -46.06 -46.60
N GLU A 292 24.72 -44.99 -47.16
CA GLU A 292 24.18 -43.63 -46.96
C GLU A 292 22.74 -43.48 -47.51
N GLU A 293 22.39 -44.22 -48.59
CA GLU A 293 21.04 -44.17 -49.18
C GLU A 293 20.00 -44.84 -48.28
N ARG A 294 20.39 -46.01 -47.69
CA ARG A 294 19.51 -46.70 -46.73
C ARG A 294 19.35 -45.93 -45.40
N LYS A 295 20.43 -45.28 -44.93
CA LYS A 295 20.36 -44.38 -43.77
C LYS A 295 19.36 -43.27 -44.05
N ALA A 296 19.47 -42.55 -45.17
CA ALA A 296 18.55 -41.48 -45.54
C ALA A 296 17.09 -41.92 -45.59
N THR A 297 16.83 -43.09 -46.17
CA THR A 297 15.48 -43.66 -46.22
C THR A 297 14.95 -44.01 -44.82
N MET A 298 15.79 -44.60 -43.97
CA MET A 298 15.42 -44.93 -42.58
C MET A 298 15.14 -43.71 -41.77
N VAL A 299 15.99 -42.64 -41.86
CA VAL A 299 15.78 -41.35 -41.21
C VAL A 299 14.46 -40.72 -41.62
N SER A 300 14.17 -40.70 -42.93
CA SER A 300 12.91 -40.13 -43.43
C SER A 300 11.69 -40.88 -42.88
N ASN A 301 11.71 -42.21 -42.89
CA ASN A 301 10.61 -43.03 -42.37
C ASN A 301 10.42 -42.84 -40.85
N LEU A 302 11.51 -42.81 -40.09
CA LEU A 302 11.43 -42.60 -38.64
C LEU A 302 10.93 -41.20 -38.28
N LEU A 303 11.39 -40.16 -38.98
CA LEU A 303 10.92 -38.82 -38.77
C LEU A 303 9.41 -38.67 -39.10
N VAL A 304 8.94 -39.29 -40.17
CA VAL A 304 7.49 -39.28 -40.48
C VAL A 304 6.68 -39.90 -39.36
N VAL A 305 7.13 -41.06 -38.83
CA VAL A 305 6.43 -41.75 -37.75
C VAL A 305 6.50 -40.94 -36.41
N LEU A 306 7.65 -40.37 -36.08
CA LEU A 306 7.87 -39.68 -34.82
C LEU A 306 7.25 -38.25 -34.78
N CYS A 307 7.13 -37.62 -35.97
CA CYS A 307 6.55 -36.28 -36.09
C CYS A 307 5.06 -36.27 -36.44
N ALA A 308 4.45 -37.44 -36.70
CA ALA A 308 3.03 -37.55 -37.05
C ALA A 308 2.14 -37.26 -35.81
N ASP A 309 1.06 -36.53 -36.02
CA ASP A 309 0.06 -36.23 -34.98
C ASP A 309 -0.82 -37.45 -34.66
N GLU A 310 -0.93 -38.42 -35.60
CA GLU A 310 -1.70 -39.68 -35.46
C GLU A 310 -0.76 -40.88 -35.34
N SER A 311 -1.18 -41.88 -34.57
CA SER A 311 -0.44 -43.14 -34.47
C SER A 311 -0.28 -43.79 -35.84
N ALA A 312 0.95 -44.00 -36.29
CA ALA A 312 1.22 -44.67 -37.54
C ALA A 312 0.70 -46.12 -37.51
N SER A 313 -0.13 -46.49 -38.48
CA SER A 313 -0.53 -47.87 -38.66
C SER A 313 0.47 -48.57 -39.59
N PRO A 314 1.34 -49.45 -39.08
CA PRO A 314 2.34 -50.11 -39.91
C PRO A 314 1.65 -51.03 -40.91
N VAL A 315 1.82 -50.79 -42.19
CA VAL A 315 1.42 -51.70 -43.26
C VAL A 315 2.58 -52.63 -43.54
N ILE A 316 2.50 -53.86 -43.04
CA ILE A 316 3.51 -54.89 -43.32
C ILE A 316 3.20 -55.47 -44.68
N ASN A 317 4.02 -55.19 -45.65
CA ASN A 317 3.96 -55.83 -46.94
C ASN A 317 4.62 -57.25 -46.85
N THR A 318 3.80 -58.25 -46.66
CA THR A 318 4.25 -59.68 -46.57
C THR A 318 4.36 -60.37 -47.97
N GLY A 319 4.19 -59.59 -49.05
CA GLY A 319 4.24 -60.13 -50.42
C GLY A 319 5.59 -59.96 -51.07
N THR A 320 6.11 -61.10 -51.51
CA THR A 320 7.20 -61.32 -52.47
C THR A 320 8.62 -61.17 -51.93
N LEU A 321 9.01 -62.10 -51.06
CA LEU A 321 10.45 -62.38 -50.81
C LEU A 321 10.96 -63.50 -51.82
N TYR A 322 10.19 -63.86 -52.84
CA TYR A 322 10.64 -64.80 -53.86
C TYR A 322 10.19 -64.34 -55.24
N GLN A 323 11.07 -63.70 -55.96
CA GLN A 323 11.38 -63.91 -57.35
C GLN A 323 12.84 -63.57 -57.62
#